data_cd65aef4fa817c5619db5270dec58a42
#
_entry.id   cd65aef4fa817c5619db5270dec58a42
#
_cell.length_a   1.000
_cell.length_b   1.000
_cell.length_c   1.000
_cell.angle_alpha   90.00
_cell.angle_beta   90.00
_cell.angle_gamma   90.00
#
_symmetry.space_group_name_H-M   'P 1'
#
loop_
_entity.id
_entity.type
_entity.pdbx_description
1 polymer ?
#
loop_
_entity_poly.entity_id
_entity_poly.type
_entity_poly.pdbx_seq_one_letter_code
_entity_poly.pdbx_strand_id
1 'polypeptide(L)'
;MSDLGANTDGVFEPTVRAGVCQLFRRGTRWLSTGWDGGGSHGDAAYNVTVPEGWPETDLAAYVASRREDADFDAPGPTLLTGVSQEHARRARLGSVEAVATAGVSNPAALPVESLDGDEHTTDRTDATDDSRPPGTVNVVVGTTHALAPGALPNLLTVAAEAKAATLLSVADVPGTTTDAVVAACDPDGSLASFSGSATPVGRAARACVRDAVLASLASRYAERSVPTVADAPYGVVTDVRATVTRL
;
A
#
# COMPACT_ATOMS: atom_id res chain seq x y z
N MET A 1 -15.34 -27.11 22.76
CA MET A 1 -15.83 -26.13 21.75
C MET A 1 -15.88 -24.81 22.46
N SER A 2 -14.78 -24.08 22.44
CA SER A 2 -14.66 -22.75 23.07
C SER A 2 -15.10 -21.72 22.03
N ASP A 3 -16.16 -21.04 22.39
CA ASP A 3 -16.74 -19.90 21.65
C ASP A 3 -15.68 -18.79 21.56
N LEU A 4 -15.04 -18.66 20.41
CA LEU A 4 -14.20 -17.53 20.09
C LEU A 4 -15.16 -16.38 19.79
N GLY A 5 -15.53 -15.63 20.83
CA GLY A 5 -16.26 -14.38 20.71
C GLY A 5 -15.58 -13.52 19.64
N ALA A 6 -16.22 -13.40 18.49
CA ALA A 6 -15.78 -12.52 17.41
C ALA A 6 -15.82 -11.10 17.97
N ASN A 7 -14.63 -10.58 18.33
CA ASN A 7 -14.49 -9.15 18.55
C ASN A 7 -14.78 -8.46 17.20
N THR A 8 -15.93 -7.82 17.09
CA THR A 8 -16.44 -7.21 15.85
C THR A 8 -15.74 -5.90 15.54
N ASP A 9 -14.92 -5.37 16.46
CA ASP A 9 -14.22 -4.10 16.28
C ASP A 9 -12.95 -4.31 15.46
N GLY A 10 -12.87 -3.66 14.28
CA GLY A 10 -11.69 -3.63 13.42
C GLY A 10 -10.47 -3.01 14.09
N VAL A 11 -9.32 -3.07 13.43
CA VAL A 11 -8.14 -2.27 13.84
C VAL A 11 -8.45 -0.80 13.61
N PHE A 12 -9.16 -0.49 12.51
CA PHE A 12 -9.54 0.86 12.13
C PHE A 12 -11.06 1.01 11.98
N GLU A 13 -11.54 2.23 12.15
CA GLU A 13 -12.88 2.68 11.77
C GLU A 13 -12.75 3.40 10.42
N PRO A 14 -13.02 2.74 9.27
CA PRO A 14 -12.89 3.35 7.96
C PRO A 14 -14.11 4.22 7.63
N THR A 15 -13.87 5.40 7.09
CA THR A 15 -14.89 6.31 6.56
C THR A 15 -14.43 6.86 5.21
N VAL A 16 -15.31 6.82 4.19
CA VAL A 16 -15.04 7.38 2.87
C VAL A 16 -15.97 8.54 2.61
N ARG A 17 -15.41 9.74 2.33
CA ARG A 17 -16.14 10.95 1.95
C ARG A 17 -15.36 11.71 0.89
N ALA A 18 -16.05 12.26 -0.09
CA ALA A 18 -15.47 13.11 -1.13
C ALA A 18 -14.16 12.58 -1.77
N GLY A 19 -14.03 11.26 -1.96
CA GLY A 19 -12.82 10.63 -2.50
C GLY A 19 -11.64 10.53 -1.53
N VAL A 20 -11.88 10.74 -0.23
CA VAL A 20 -10.92 10.55 0.86
C VAL A 20 -11.36 9.38 1.72
N CYS A 21 -10.49 8.38 1.90
CA CYS A 21 -10.67 7.31 2.87
C CYS A 21 -9.88 7.69 4.14
N GLN A 22 -10.59 7.87 5.25
CA GLN A 22 -10.00 7.99 6.58
C GLN A 22 -10.00 6.62 7.25
N LEU A 23 -8.90 6.27 7.89
CA LEU A 23 -8.77 5.12 8.79
C LEU A 23 -8.51 5.67 10.18
N PHE A 24 -9.56 5.68 11.01
CA PHE A 24 -9.51 6.26 12.34
C PHE A 24 -9.21 5.18 13.39
N ARG A 25 -8.28 5.48 14.31
CA ARG A 25 -8.04 4.78 15.56
C ARG A 25 -7.28 5.69 16.51
N ARG A 26 -7.82 5.97 17.68
CA ARG A 26 -7.19 6.85 18.68
C ARG A 26 -5.80 6.40 19.08
N GLY A 27 -4.91 7.40 19.27
CA GLY A 27 -3.60 7.20 19.87
C GLY A 27 -2.63 6.32 19.07
N THR A 28 -2.89 6.09 17.79
CA THR A 28 -2.10 5.19 16.95
C THR A 28 -0.70 5.72 16.68
N ARG A 29 0.29 4.84 16.72
CA ARG A 29 1.63 5.09 16.20
C ARG A 29 1.71 4.64 14.75
N TRP A 30 2.08 5.57 13.87
CA TRP A 30 2.16 5.40 12.43
C TRP A 30 3.59 5.43 11.92
N LEU A 31 3.88 4.72 10.85
CA LEU A 31 5.08 4.84 10.04
C LEU A 31 4.68 4.79 8.56
N SER A 32 5.01 5.84 7.80
CA SER A 32 4.58 6.03 6.42
C SER A 32 5.75 6.17 5.47
N THR A 33 5.64 5.58 4.27
CA THR A 33 6.53 5.83 3.12
C THR A 33 5.90 6.79 2.10
N GLY A 34 4.69 7.28 2.36
CA GLY A 34 4.02 8.24 1.48
C GLY A 34 4.62 9.64 1.56
N TRP A 35 3.95 10.58 0.89
CA TRP A 35 4.31 12.00 0.94
C TRP A 35 4.34 12.50 2.40
N ASP A 36 5.33 13.32 2.75
CA ASP A 36 5.60 13.77 4.13
C ASP A 36 5.61 12.62 5.14
N GLY A 37 6.23 11.50 4.73
CA GLY A 37 6.24 10.25 5.49
C GLY A 37 7.11 10.30 6.73
N GLY A 38 7.41 9.11 7.26
CA GLY A 38 8.15 8.93 8.51
C GLY A 38 7.25 8.52 9.67
N GLY A 39 7.77 8.65 10.89
CA GLY A 39 7.06 8.27 12.11
C GLY A 39 6.18 9.39 12.65
N SER A 40 4.94 9.07 13.05
CA SER A 40 4.03 10.01 13.69
C SER A 40 3.13 9.33 14.72
N HIS A 41 2.43 10.15 15.54
CA HIS A 41 1.38 9.72 16.45
C HIS A 41 0.13 10.54 16.15
N GLY A 42 -1.02 9.89 16.17
CA GLY A 42 -2.29 10.56 15.91
C GLY A 42 -3.42 9.56 15.75
N ASP A 43 -4.60 10.08 15.48
CA ASP A 43 -5.85 9.31 15.50
C ASP A 43 -6.27 8.80 14.13
N ALA A 44 -5.63 9.25 13.04
CA ALA A 44 -6.08 8.93 11.70
C ALA A 44 -4.91 8.74 10.71
N ALA A 45 -5.19 8.01 9.62
CA ALA A 45 -4.41 8.00 8.38
C ALA A 45 -5.38 8.13 7.20
N TYR A 46 -4.86 8.58 6.05
CA TYR A 46 -5.68 8.92 4.90
C TYR A 46 -5.16 8.28 3.61
N ASN A 47 -6.10 7.93 2.72
CA ASN A 47 -5.82 7.60 1.33
C ASN A 47 -6.74 8.46 0.45
N VAL A 48 -6.14 9.36 -0.35
CA VAL A 48 -6.84 10.41 -1.09
C VAL A 48 -6.78 10.12 -2.58
N THR A 49 -7.94 10.05 -3.23
CA THR A 49 -8.01 9.98 -4.68
C THR A 49 -7.65 11.32 -5.30
N VAL A 50 -6.65 11.33 -6.18
CA VAL A 50 -6.28 12.48 -7.01
C VAL A 50 -6.96 12.41 -8.37
N PRO A 51 -7.35 13.55 -8.97
CA PRO A 51 -7.98 13.56 -10.29
C PRO A 51 -7.00 13.15 -11.39
N GLU A 52 -7.54 12.79 -12.55
CA GLU A 52 -6.77 12.51 -13.74
C GLU A 52 -6.06 13.78 -14.24
N GLY A 53 -4.81 13.65 -14.70
CA GLY A 53 -4.03 14.77 -15.18
C GLY A 53 -3.68 15.82 -14.11
N TRP A 54 -3.65 15.39 -12.85
CA TRP A 54 -3.43 16.25 -11.69
C TRP A 54 -2.06 16.99 -11.75
N PRO A 55 -2.06 18.33 -11.91
CA PRO A 55 -0.83 19.10 -12.08
C PRO A 55 -0.31 19.69 -10.77
N GLU A 56 -0.81 19.23 -9.61
CA GLU A 56 -0.57 19.89 -8.33
C GLU A 56 0.90 19.81 -7.89
N THR A 57 1.44 20.93 -7.47
CA THR A 57 2.80 21.06 -6.96
C THR A 57 2.85 21.36 -5.47
N ASP A 58 1.80 21.95 -4.88
CA ASP A 58 1.69 22.18 -3.43
C ASP A 58 0.86 21.04 -2.79
N LEU A 59 1.54 19.93 -2.53
CA LEU A 59 0.90 18.75 -1.93
C LEU A 59 0.33 19.03 -0.54
N ALA A 60 0.95 19.92 0.23
CA ALA A 60 0.48 20.26 1.57
C ALA A 60 -0.87 20.96 1.53
N ALA A 61 -0.98 22.00 0.69
CA ALA A 61 -2.23 22.71 0.51
C ALA A 61 -3.32 21.80 -0.06
N TYR A 62 -2.97 20.96 -1.04
CA TYR A 62 -3.91 20.02 -1.63
C TYR A 62 -4.47 19.02 -0.61
N VAL A 63 -3.61 18.36 0.16
CA VAL A 63 -4.04 17.40 1.18
C VAL A 63 -4.90 18.08 2.25
N ALA A 64 -4.55 19.29 2.68
CA ALA A 64 -5.34 20.05 3.64
C ALA A 64 -6.75 20.36 3.09
N SER A 65 -6.86 20.86 1.86
CA SER A 65 -8.14 21.13 1.20
C SER A 65 -8.98 19.86 1.03
N ARG A 66 -8.36 18.74 0.61
CA ARG A 66 -9.09 17.47 0.42
C ARG A 66 -9.67 16.92 1.73
N ARG A 67 -8.94 17.08 2.86
CA ARG A 67 -9.43 16.69 4.17
C ARG A 67 -10.57 17.59 4.66
N GLU A 68 -10.45 18.91 4.45
CA GLU A 68 -11.48 19.89 4.76
C GLU A 68 -12.77 19.60 3.97
N ASP A 69 -12.68 19.38 2.65
CA ASP A 69 -13.81 19.01 1.79
C ASP A 69 -14.51 17.72 2.25
N ALA A 70 -13.78 16.82 2.88
CA ALA A 70 -14.27 15.54 3.41
C ALA A 70 -14.77 15.65 4.87
N ASP A 71 -14.66 16.82 5.51
CA ASP A 71 -15.00 17.04 6.92
C ASP A 71 -14.18 16.11 7.85
N PHE A 72 -12.85 16.10 7.66
CA PHE A 72 -11.89 15.36 8.48
C PHE A 72 -10.84 16.30 9.10
N ASP A 73 -10.87 16.47 10.42
CA ASP A 73 -10.01 17.40 11.16
C ASP A 73 -8.70 16.76 11.68
N ALA A 74 -8.71 15.45 11.98
CA ALA A 74 -7.57 14.81 12.61
C ALA A 74 -6.32 14.83 11.67
N PRO A 75 -5.13 15.25 12.15
CA PRO A 75 -3.91 15.11 11.38
C PRO A 75 -3.46 13.64 11.28
N GLY A 76 -2.74 13.30 10.20
CA GLY A 76 -2.19 11.97 10.05
C GLY A 76 -1.52 11.72 8.71
N PRO A 77 -0.77 10.61 8.56
CA PRO A 77 -0.10 10.28 7.32
C PRO A 77 -1.11 10.14 6.19
N THR A 78 -0.76 10.70 5.03
CA THR A 78 -1.63 10.72 3.86
C THR A 78 -0.96 10.05 2.67
N LEU A 79 -1.69 9.13 2.05
CA LEU A 79 -1.35 8.50 0.78
C LEU A 79 -2.18 9.14 -0.34
N LEU A 80 -1.58 9.29 -1.51
CA LEU A 80 -2.23 9.82 -2.71
C LEU A 80 -2.35 8.70 -3.76
N THR A 81 -3.47 8.61 -4.46
CA THR A 81 -3.71 7.53 -5.42
C THR A 81 -4.61 8.00 -6.57
N GLY A 82 -4.32 7.58 -7.80
CA GLY A 82 -5.24 7.72 -8.93
C GLY A 82 -6.39 6.68 -8.92
N VAL A 83 -6.44 5.79 -7.92
CA VAL A 83 -7.51 4.78 -7.79
C VAL A 83 -8.68 5.37 -7.02
N SER A 84 -9.90 5.26 -7.55
CA SER A 84 -11.13 5.65 -6.83
C SER A 84 -11.27 4.86 -5.52
N GLN A 85 -11.73 5.54 -4.45
CA GLN A 85 -11.96 4.89 -3.15
C GLN A 85 -13.09 3.85 -3.19
N GLU A 86 -13.91 3.81 -4.24
CA GLU A 86 -14.88 2.72 -4.44
C GLU A 86 -14.22 1.34 -4.60
N HIS A 87 -12.94 1.33 -5.04
CA HIS A 87 -12.10 0.13 -5.17
C HIS A 87 -11.26 -0.15 -3.92
N ALA A 88 -11.34 0.69 -2.87
CA ALA A 88 -10.69 0.38 -1.60
C ALA A 88 -11.23 -0.93 -1.01
N ARG A 89 -10.36 -1.78 -0.54
CA ARG A 89 -10.74 -3.06 0.07
C ARG A 89 -10.01 -3.26 1.38
N ARG A 90 -10.72 -3.88 2.30
CA ARG A 90 -10.29 -4.17 3.65
C ARG A 90 -10.21 -5.68 3.84
N ALA A 91 -9.12 -6.16 4.43
CA ALA A 91 -8.97 -7.53 4.88
C ALA A 91 -8.51 -7.56 6.33
N ARG A 92 -9.01 -8.52 7.11
CA ARG A 92 -8.70 -8.66 8.53
C ARG A 92 -8.45 -10.11 8.91
N LEU A 93 -7.43 -10.32 9.74
CA LEU A 93 -7.15 -11.61 10.35
C LEU A 93 -6.66 -11.42 11.80
N GLY A 94 -7.49 -11.81 12.77
CA GLY A 94 -7.21 -11.65 14.20
C GLY A 94 -6.97 -10.17 14.56
N SER A 95 -5.79 -9.88 15.09
CA SER A 95 -5.38 -8.55 15.54
C SER A 95 -4.83 -7.65 14.43
N VAL A 96 -4.85 -8.09 13.18
CA VAL A 96 -4.27 -7.35 12.04
C VAL A 96 -5.33 -7.03 11.00
N GLU A 97 -5.23 -5.85 10.42
CA GLU A 97 -6.09 -5.38 9.34
C GLU A 97 -5.25 -4.67 8.29
N ALA A 98 -5.60 -4.84 7.02
CA ALA A 98 -5.06 -4.06 5.92
C ALA A 98 -6.18 -3.45 5.09
N VAL A 99 -5.96 -2.21 4.63
CA VAL A 99 -6.79 -1.53 3.64
C VAL A 99 -5.90 -1.18 2.45
N ALA A 100 -6.36 -1.50 1.24
CA ALA A 100 -5.61 -1.24 0.02
C ALA A 100 -6.48 -0.62 -1.07
N THR A 101 -5.86 0.25 -1.87
CA THR A 101 -6.29 0.61 -3.23
C THR A 101 -5.21 0.18 -4.20
N ALA A 102 -5.58 -0.49 -5.29
CA ALA A 102 -4.62 -1.05 -6.23
C ALA A 102 -4.96 -0.76 -7.70
N GLY A 103 -3.98 -0.21 -8.42
CA GLY A 103 -4.02 0.03 -9.85
C GLY A 103 -2.63 -0.12 -10.47
N VAL A 104 -2.51 -0.71 -11.66
CA VAL A 104 -1.25 -1.10 -12.32
C VAL A 104 -1.11 -0.43 -13.69
N SER A 105 -1.41 0.87 -13.80
CA SER A 105 -1.27 1.61 -15.07
C SER A 105 0.15 2.16 -15.31
N ASN A 106 1.03 2.14 -14.30
CA ASN A 106 2.42 2.57 -14.38
C ASN A 106 3.35 1.58 -13.63
N PRO A 107 3.46 0.33 -14.13
CA PRO A 107 4.26 -0.69 -13.50
C PRO A 107 5.73 -0.30 -13.38
N ALA A 108 6.38 -0.72 -12.30
CA ALA A 108 7.82 -0.62 -12.10
C ALA A 108 8.42 -2.02 -12.21
N ALA A 109 8.91 -2.36 -13.39
CA ALA A 109 9.48 -3.67 -13.66
C ALA A 109 10.95 -3.74 -13.21
N LEU A 110 11.33 -4.88 -12.66
CA LEU A 110 12.70 -5.21 -12.30
C LEU A 110 13.03 -6.59 -12.90
N PRO A 111 13.53 -6.65 -14.14
CA PRO A 111 13.95 -7.91 -14.75
C PRO A 111 15.05 -8.58 -13.94
N VAL A 112 14.82 -9.82 -13.54
CA VAL A 112 15.81 -10.66 -12.85
C VAL A 112 16.17 -11.81 -13.81
N GLU A 113 17.43 -11.84 -14.26
CA GLU A 113 17.93 -12.96 -15.05
C GLU A 113 17.91 -14.24 -14.20
N SER A 114 17.45 -15.34 -14.78
CA SER A 114 17.59 -16.63 -14.13
C SER A 114 19.07 -16.97 -13.97
N LEU A 115 19.43 -17.67 -12.89
CA LEU A 115 20.81 -18.14 -12.71
C LEU A 115 21.24 -19.12 -13.83
N ASP A 116 20.29 -19.63 -14.60
CA ASP A 116 20.48 -20.58 -15.70
C ASP A 116 20.58 -19.92 -17.09
N GLY A 117 20.59 -18.58 -17.19
CA GLY A 117 20.99 -17.84 -18.40
C GLY A 117 19.91 -17.69 -19.47
N ASP A 118 18.63 -17.87 -19.17
CA ASP A 118 17.55 -17.56 -20.10
C ASP A 118 17.33 -16.04 -20.18
N GLU A 119 17.74 -15.43 -21.29
CA GLU A 119 17.52 -14.00 -21.58
C GLU A 119 16.05 -13.74 -21.90
N HIS A 120 15.33 -13.08 -20.98
CA HIS A 120 14.05 -12.43 -21.29
C HIS A 120 14.32 -11.00 -21.76
N THR A 121 14.50 -10.83 -23.07
CA THR A 121 14.57 -9.50 -23.70
C THR A 121 13.17 -8.92 -23.85
N THR A 122 12.82 -7.96 -23.02
CA THR A 122 11.66 -7.09 -23.26
C THR A 122 12.14 -5.80 -23.94
N ASP A 123 11.93 -5.72 -25.26
CA ASP A 123 12.18 -4.51 -26.04
C ASP A 123 11.06 -3.49 -25.74
N ARG A 124 11.37 -2.39 -25.08
CA ARG A 124 10.41 -1.29 -24.79
C ARG A 124 10.98 0.04 -25.19
N THR A 125 10.22 0.74 -26.00
CA THR A 125 10.40 2.16 -26.31
C THR A 125 9.90 3.03 -25.17
N ASP A 126 10.70 3.97 -24.71
CA ASP A 126 10.35 5.02 -23.76
C ASP A 126 9.19 5.86 -24.33
N ALA A 127 8.00 5.66 -23.80
CA ALA A 127 6.85 6.50 -24.09
C ALA A 127 6.59 7.43 -22.89
N THR A 128 7.03 8.67 -23.00
CA THR A 128 6.68 9.74 -22.09
C THR A 128 5.41 10.43 -22.59
N ASP A 129 4.25 10.03 -22.06
CA ASP A 129 3.02 10.83 -22.17
C ASP A 129 2.48 11.09 -20.75
N ASP A 130 2.58 12.37 -20.34
CA ASP A 130 2.36 12.85 -18.96
C ASP A 130 0.85 12.99 -18.59
N SER A 131 -0.10 12.48 -19.39
CA SER A 131 -1.50 12.91 -19.31
C SER A 131 -2.47 11.97 -18.56
N ARG A 132 -2.01 10.89 -17.92
CA ARG A 132 -2.91 9.96 -17.19
C ARG A 132 -2.51 9.77 -15.72
N PRO A 133 -3.49 9.55 -14.80
CA PRO A 133 -3.17 9.34 -13.39
C PRO A 133 -2.34 8.07 -13.24
N PRO A 134 -1.25 8.13 -12.50
CA PRO A 134 -0.43 6.97 -12.22
C PRO A 134 -1.24 5.92 -11.48
N GLY A 135 -1.19 4.67 -11.96
CA GLY A 135 -1.64 3.53 -11.17
C GLY A 135 -0.77 3.46 -9.91
N THR A 136 -1.38 3.23 -8.78
CA THR A 136 -0.71 3.23 -7.48
C THR A 136 -1.25 2.08 -6.65
N VAL A 137 -0.39 1.37 -5.96
CA VAL A 137 -0.81 0.41 -4.95
C VAL A 137 -0.48 0.96 -3.56
N ASN A 138 -1.49 1.53 -2.92
CA ASN A 138 -1.41 2.04 -1.56
C ASN A 138 -1.93 1.00 -0.57
N VAL A 139 -1.19 0.81 0.52
CA VAL A 139 -1.54 -0.12 1.59
C VAL A 139 -1.42 0.59 2.93
N VAL A 140 -2.44 0.50 3.76
CA VAL A 140 -2.38 0.79 5.19
C VAL A 140 -2.57 -0.51 5.94
N VAL A 141 -1.61 -0.93 6.75
CA VAL A 141 -1.66 -2.13 7.57
C VAL A 141 -1.50 -1.78 9.05
N GLY A 142 -2.36 -2.32 9.90
CA GLY A 142 -2.30 -2.04 11.33
C GLY A 142 -2.55 -3.27 12.19
N THR A 143 -2.12 -3.15 13.44
CA THR A 143 -2.37 -4.16 14.47
C THR A 143 -2.83 -3.53 15.78
N THR A 144 -3.65 -4.27 16.52
CA THR A 144 -4.05 -3.89 17.89
C THR A 144 -2.98 -4.18 18.93
N HIS A 145 -1.84 -4.74 18.53
CA HIS A 145 -0.69 -4.91 19.41
C HIS A 145 0.16 -3.64 19.49
N ALA A 146 0.79 -3.41 20.63
CA ALA A 146 1.94 -2.53 20.72
C ALA A 146 3.14 -3.21 20.05
N LEU A 147 3.87 -2.48 19.21
CA LEU A 147 5.06 -3.00 18.54
C LEU A 147 6.33 -2.38 19.14
N ALA A 148 7.33 -3.22 19.39
CA ALA A 148 8.67 -2.75 19.75
C ALA A 148 9.23 -1.79 18.68
N PRO A 149 10.23 -0.93 18.99
CA PRO A 149 10.74 0.07 18.05
C PRO A 149 11.14 -0.49 16.68
N GLY A 150 11.77 -1.67 16.62
CA GLY A 150 12.13 -2.32 15.37
C GLY A 150 11.00 -3.11 14.70
N ALA A 151 9.94 -3.44 15.46
CA ALA A 151 8.84 -4.24 14.92
C ALA A 151 7.91 -3.42 14.03
N LEU A 152 7.71 -2.13 14.27
CA LEU A 152 6.88 -1.30 13.40
C LEU A 152 7.48 -1.12 11.99
N PRO A 153 8.76 -0.73 11.83
CA PRO A 153 9.37 -0.72 10.50
C PRO A 153 9.45 -2.12 9.87
N ASN A 154 9.62 -3.18 10.65
CA ASN A 154 9.57 -4.54 10.10
C ASN A 154 8.16 -4.92 9.59
N LEU A 155 7.07 -4.45 10.24
CA LEU A 155 5.71 -4.63 9.73
C LEU A 155 5.52 -3.97 8.36
N LEU A 156 6.10 -2.78 8.16
CA LEU A 156 6.10 -2.09 6.88
C LEU A 156 6.82 -2.91 5.80
N THR A 157 8.02 -3.45 6.13
CA THR A 157 8.76 -4.34 5.23
C THR A 157 7.93 -5.57 4.83
N VAL A 158 7.33 -6.25 5.81
CA VAL A 158 6.46 -7.44 5.58
C VAL A 158 5.27 -7.11 4.68
N ALA A 159 4.67 -5.92 4.84
CA ALA A 159 3.58 -5.47 3.98
C ALA A 159 4.04 -5.19 2.55
N ALA A 160 5.21 -4.55 2.37
CA ALA A 160 5.80 -4.30 1.06
C ALA A 160 6.15 -5.61 0.33
N GLU A 161 6.74 -6.59 1.05
CA GLU A 161 7.01 -7.93 0.52
C GLU A 161 5.73 -8.66 0.07
N ALA A 162 4.68 -8.62 0.90
CA ALA A 162 3.40 -9.25 0.59
C ALA A 162 2.73 -8.59 -0.62
N LYS A 163 2.77 -7.24 -0.72
CA LYS A 163 2.31 -6.49 -1.88
C LYS A 163 3.07 -6.89 -3.14
N ALA A 164 4.41 -6.91 -3.08
CA ALA A 164 5.25 -7.26 -4.23
C ALA A 164 5.00 -8.71 -4.69
N ALA A 165 4.96 -9.66 -3.77
CA ALA A 165 4.67 -11.06 -4.10
C ALA A 165 3.28 -11.24 -4.76
N THR A 166 2.28 -10.48 -4.28
CA THR A 166 0.93 -10.49 -4.85
C THR A 166 0.92 -9.93 -6.27
N LEU A 167 1.55 -8.78 -6.49
CA LEU A 167 1.60 -8.13 -7.79
C LEU A 167 2.40 -8.95 -8.81
N LEU A 168 3.52 -9.56 -8.41
CA LEU A 168 4.29 -10.48 -9.25
C LEU A 168 3.45 -11.66 -9.73
N SER A 169 2.54 -12.18 -8.88
CA SER A 169 1.70 -13.33 -9.25
C SER A 169 0.55 -12.99 -10.21
N VAL A 170 0.12 -11.72 -10.30
CA VAL A 170 -1.08 -11.33 -11.07
C VAL A 170 -0.83 -10.29 -12.16
N ALA A 171 0.29 -9.58 -12.11
CA ALA A 171 0.65 -8.51 -13.04
C ALA A 171 2.11 -8.57 -13.51
N ASP A 172 2.87 -9.56 -13.06
CA ASP A 172 4.27 -9.80 -13.40
C ASP A 172 5.23 -8.62 -13.08
N VAL A 173 4.85 -7.79 -12.09
CA VAL A 173 5.66 -6.66 -11.62
C VAL A 173 5.65 -6.61 -10.09
N PRO A 174 6.75 -6.18 -9.43
CA PRO A 174 6.81 -6.07 -7.97
C PRO A 174 6.05 -4.87 -7.40
N GLY A 175 5.69 -3.91 -8.24
CA GLY A 175 5.04 -2.67 -7.82
C GLY A 175 4.79 -1.71 -8.97
N THR A 176 4.38 -0.50 -8.61
CA THR A 176 4.22 0.64 -9.53
C THR A 176 5.18 1.77 -9.11
N THR A 177 5.29 2.81 -9.93
CA THR A 177 6.27 3.90 -9.71
C THR A 177 5.97 4.76 -8.47
N THR A 178 4.76 4.67 -7.90
CA THR A 178 4.27 5.58 -6.85
C THR A 178 3.66 4.87 -5.65
N ASP A 179 3.95 3.59 -5.46
CA ASP A 179 3.43 2.80 -4.33
C ASP A 179 3.84 3.36 -2.98
N ALA A 180 2.91 3.30 -2.03
CA ALA A 180 3.20 3.70 -0.67
C ALA A 180 2.53 2.76 0.36
N VAL A 181 3.18 2.65 1.53
CA VAL A 181 2.74 1.80 2.64
C VAL A 181 2.74 2.61 3.93
N VAL A 182 1.66 2.47 4.70
CA VAL A 182 1.58 2.93 6.09
C VAL A 182 1.45 1.71 7.00
N ALA A 183 2.34 1.60 7.97
CA ALA A 183 2.24 0.65 9.07
C ALA A 183 1.74 1.34 10.34
N ALA A 184 0.90 0.63 11.12
CA ALA A 184 0.26 1.16 12.31
C ALA A 184 0.28 0.17 13.47
N CYS A 185 0.38 0.67 14.69
CA CYS A 185 0.20 -0.13 15.88
C CYS A 185 -0.48 0.67 17.00
N ASP A 186 -1.19 -0.06 17.87
CA ASP A 186 -1.76 0.47 19.10
C ASP A 186 -0.67 0.49 20.19
N PRO A 187 -0.19 1.65 20.64
CA PRO A 187 0.84 1.71 21.68
C PRO A 187 0.37 1.17 23.03
N ASP A 188 -0.94 1.14 23.29
CA ASP A 188 -1.54 0.67 24.54
C ASP A 188 -1.93 -0.83 24.47
N GLY A 189 -1.73 -1.47 23.33
CA GLY A 189 -1.99 -2.89 23.12
C GLY A 189 -1.00 -3.82 23.80
N SER A 190 -1.25 -5.11 23.79
CA SER A 190 -0.29 -6.11 24.26
C SER A 190 0.98 -6.08 23.39
N LEU A 191 2.16 -6.10 24.05
CA LEU A 191 3.43 -5.97 23.35
C LEU A 191 3.73 -7.17 22.44
N ALA A 192 4.04 -6.89 21.17
CA ALA A 192 4.67 -7.82 20.24
C ALA A 192 6.10 -7.33 19.93
N SER A 193 7.10 -8.08 20.38
CA SER A 193 8.51 -7.73 20.18
C SER A 193 8.97 -7.81 18.72
N PHE A 194 8.29 -8.63 17.92
CA PHE A 194 8.60 -8.89 16.51
C PHE A 194 7.33 -8.93 15.65
N SER A 195 7.47 -8.56 14.38
CA SER A 195 6.40 -8.58 13.38
C SER A 195 6.79 -9.32 12.09
N GLY A 196 7.93 -10.01 12.09
CA GLY A 196 8.42 -10.75 10.92
C GLY A 196 7.47 -11.86 10.47
N SER A 197 7.64 -12.34 9.25
CA SER A 197 6.74 -13.25 8.54
C SER A 197 6.42 -14.56 9.28
N ALA A 198 7.26 -15.00 10.21
CA ALA A 198 7.04 -16.19 11.03
C ALA A 198 6.21 -15.92 12.31
N THR A 199 6.01 -14.65 12.69
CA THR A 199 5.22 -14.27 13.87
C THR A 199 3.71 -14.28 13.57
N PRO A 200 2.83 -14.37 14.58
CA PRO A 200 1.39 -14.25 14.36
C PRO A 200 1.00 -12.94 13.67
N VAL A 201 1.59 -11.79 14.08
CA VAL A 201 1.35 -10.47 13.46
C VAL A 201 1.81 -10.46 12.00
N GLY A 202 3.04 -10.90 11.71
CA GLY A 202 3.57 -10.89 10.35
C GLY A 202 2.83 -11.84 9.40
N ARG A 203 2.44 -13.03 9.88
CA ARG A 203 1.61 -13.96 9.09
C ARG A 203 0.25 -13.37 8.75
N ALA A 204 -0.41 -12.75 9.72
CA ALA A 204 -1.68 -12.09 9.52
C ALA A 204 -1.57 -10.89 8.57
N ALA A 205 -0.51 -10.07 8.72
CA ALA A 205 -0.25 -8.93 7.84
C ALA A 205 -0.07 -9.35 6.38
N ARG A 206 0.72 -10.40 6.12
CA ARG A 206 0.91 -10.97 4.78
C ARG A 206 -0.41 -11.41 4.15
N ALA A 207 -1.25 -12.11 4.91
CA ALA A 207 -2.56 -12.54 4.43
C ALA A 207 -3.48 -11.36 4.15
N CYS A 208 -3.59 -10.41 5.09
CA CYS A 208 -4.45 -9.23 4.93
C CYS A 208 -4.04 -8.36 3.76
N VAL A 209 -2.73 -8.11 3.58
CA VAL A 209 -2.22 -7.29 2.46
C VAL A 209 -2.50 -7.98 1.13
N ARG A 210 -2.16 -9.27 1.00
CA ARG A 210 -2.47 -10.06 -0.20
C ARG A 210 -3.95 -9.95 -0.56
N ASP A 211 -4.83 -10.26 0.39
CA ASP A 211 -6.26 -10.39 0.13
C ASP A 211 -6.90 -9.02 -0.15
N ALA A 212 -6.47 -7.95 0.53
CA ALA A 212 -6.94 -6.59 0.26
C ALA A 212 -6.49 -6.10 -1.14
N VAL A 213 -5.23 -6.35 -1.52
CA VAL A 213 -4.71 -5.97 -2.85
C VAL A 213 -5.43 -6.75 -3.95
N LEU A 214 -5.57 -8.07 -3.82
CA LEU A 214 -6.31 -8.89 -4.80
C LEU A 214 -7.76 -8.43 -4.95
N ALA A 215 -8.46 -8.19 -3.85
CA ALA A 215 -9.85 -7.74 -3.89
C ALA A 215 -9.99 -6.32 -4.49
N SER A 216 -9.02 -5.44 -4.26
CA SER A 216 -9.00 -4.10 -4.87
C SER A 216 -8.77 -4.19 -6.39
N LEU A 217 -7.79 -4.99 -6.83
CA LEU A 217 -7.56 -5.25 -8.26
C LEU A 217 -8.79 -5.88 -8.93
N ALA A 218 -9.39 -6.89 -8.32
CA ALA A 218 -10.60 -7.53 -8.85
C ALA A 218 -11.77 -6.54 -9.01
N SER A 219 -11.91 -5.60 -8.06
CA SER A 219 -12.92 -4.54 -8.16
C SER A 219 -12.63 -3.54 -9.27
N ARG A 220 -11.36 -3.10 -9.38
CA ARG A 220 -10.96 -2.09 -10.38
C ARG A 220 -10.98 -2.65 -11.80
N TYR A 221 -10.65 -3.91 -11.97
CA TYR A 221 -10.53 -4.58 -13.27
C TYR A 221 -11.65 -5.60 -13.50
N ALA A 222 -12.83 -5.39 -12.92
CA ALA A 222 -13.97 -6.31 -13.04
C ALA A 222 -14.40 -6.56 -14.50
N GLU A 223 -14.25 -5.56 -15.39
CA GLU A 223 -14.66 -5.61 -16.81
C GLU A 223 -13.47 -5.70 -17.78
N ARG A 224 -12.24 -5.81 -17.29
CA ARG A 224 -11.02 -5.87 -18.11
C ARG A 224 -9.92 -6.64 -17.39
N SER A 225 -8.95 -7.15 -18.14
CA SER A 225 -7.74 -7.76 -17.54
C SER A 225 -6.88 -6.74 -16.78
N VAL A 226 -6.18 -7.21 -15.76
CA VAL A 226 -5.11 -6.43 -15.11
C VAL A 226 -4.04 -6.19 -16.16
N PRO A 227 -3.59 -4.92 -16.40
CA PRO A 227 -2.57 -4.65 -17.40
C PRO A 227 -1.24 -5.33 -17.03
N THR A 228 -0.58 -5.88 -18.02
CA THR A 228 0.81 -6.32 -17.93
C THR A 228 1.77 -5.16 -18.18
N VAL A 229 3.07 -5.38 -18.01
CA VAL A 229 4.11 -4.38 -18.35
C VAL A 229 4.02 -3.96 -19.82
N ALA A 230 3.65 -4.89 -20.73
CA ALA A 230 3.52 -4.62 -22.16
C ALA A 230 2.30 -3.76 -22.50
N ASP A 231 1.22 -3.87 -21.72
CA ASP A 231 -0.05 -3.21 -21.98
C ASP A 231 -0.20 -1.86 -21.26
N ALA A 232 0.68 -1.59 -20.29
CA ALA A 232 0.59 -0.39 -19.48
C ALA A 232 1.09 0.83 -20.28
N PRO A 233 0.30 1.93 -20.30
CA PRO A 233 0.69 3.13 -21.04
C PRO A 233 1.90 3.85 -20.44
N TYR A 234 2.18 3.61 -19.16
CA TYR A 234 3.28 4.21 -18.40
C TYR A 234 3.96 3.13 -17.58
N GLY A 235 5.20 3.36 -17.24
CA GLY A 235 5.96 2.46 -16.38
C GLY A 235 7.44 2.66 -16.56
N VAL A 236 8.19 2.04 -15.69
CA VAL A 236 9.66 2.04 -15.76
C VAL A 236 10.17 0.60 -15.74
N VAL A 237 11.27 0.39 -16.45
CA VAL A 237 12.04 -0.85 -16.39
C VAL A 237 13.41 -0.51 -15.82
N THR A 238 13.78 -1.14 -14.72
CA THR A 238 15.14 -0.98 -14.17
C THR A 238 16.04 -2.04 -14.75
N ASP A 239 16.76 -1.70 -15.83
CA ASP A 239 17.69 -2.57 -16.56
C ASP A 239 19.17 -2.27 -16.24
N VAL A 240 19.44 -1.21 -15.49
CA VAL A 240 20.78 -0.83 -15.06
C VAL A 240 21.35 -1.84 -14.06
N ARG A 241 22.65 -2.09 -14.13
CA ARG A 241 23.36 -3.03 -13.26
C ARG A 241 24.28 -2.31 -12.27
N ALA A 242 24.27 -2.75 -11.02
CA ALA A 242 25.22 -2.28 -10.02
C ALA A 242 26.55 -3.02 -10.13
N THR A 243 27.64 -2.35 -9.74
CA THR A 243 28.95 -3.00 -9.58
C THR A 243 28.97 -3.81 -8.29
N VAL A 244 29.22 -5.10 -8.40
CA VAL A 244 29.36 -6.00 -7.26
C VAL A 244 30.83 -6.24 -6.96
N THR A 245 31.24 -6.06 -5.71
CA THR A 245 32.61 -6.31 -5.25
C THR A 245 32.63 -7.28 -4.08
N ARG A 246 33.70 -8.05 -3.97
CA ARG A 246 33.95 -8.91 -2.81
C ARG A 246 34.42 -8.03 -1.63
N LEU A 247 33.93 -8.33 -0.41
CA LEU A 247 34.37 -7.71 0.84
C LEU A 247 35.58 -8.44 1.42
#